data_711719c9e3530f1fdfeb4d8620b357c3
#
_entry.id   711719c9e3530f1fdfeb4d8620b357c3
#
_cell.length_a   1.000
_cell.length_b   1.000
_cell.length_c   1.000
_cell.angle_alpha   90.00
_cell.angle_beta   90.00
_cell.angle_gamma   90.00
#
_symmetry.space_group_name_H-M   'P 1'
#
loop_
_entity.id
_entity.type
_entity.pdbx_description
1 polymer ?
#
loop_
_entity_poly.entity_id
_entity_poly.type
_entity_poly.pdbx_seq_one_letter_code
_entity_poly.pdbx_strand_id
1 'polypeptide(L)'
;MQFYTAVPNIWNIWEKSIHIWRNIFSYMMRNAGLEETQAGIKIARRNINNFRYADDTTLMADSEEELKSLLMKVKEESEKAGLKLNIQKTKIMVSSPITLWQIDGETVEIVADFILGGSKIIVDGDCSHEIKRCLLLGRKVMTNLDTILKSRDITLSTKVCLVKAMVFPVVMYGCESWTIKKAECQRIDAFGL
;
A
#
# COMPACT_ATOMS: atom_id res chain seq x y z
N MET A 1 -8.62 4.47 -18.85
CA MET A 1 -9.41 3.89 -17.79
C MET A 1 -9.11 4.73 -16.56
N GLN A 2 -10.11 5.40 -16.01
CA GLN A 2 -9.93 6.26 -14.83
C GLN A 2 -10.13 5.38 -13.59
N PHE A 3 -9.24 5.51 -12.61
CA PHE A 3 -9.35 4.80 -11.35
C PHE A 3 -9.46 5.79 -10.21
N TYR A 4 -10.34 5.52 -9.29
CA TYR A 4 -10.54 6.26 -8.06
C TYR A 4 -10.18 5.35 -6.89
N THR A 5 -9.31 5.80 -6.03
CA THR A 5 -8.83 5.01 -4.91
C THR A 5 -8.88 5.85 -3.65
N ALA A 6 -9.50 5.33 -2.59
CA ALA A 6 -9.45 5.91 -1.26
C ALA A 6 -8.72 4.96 -0.31
N VAL A 7 -7.85 5.51 0.52
CA VAL A 7 -7.21 4.80 1.65
C VAL A 7 -7.84 5.32 2.93
N PRO A 8 -8.97 4.75 3.38
CA PRO A 8 -9.59 5.14 4.63
C PRO A 8 -8.70 4.71 5.79
N ASN A 9 -8.43 5.65 6.68
CA ASN A 9 -7.72 5.38 7.91
C ASN A 9 -8.71 5.34 9.08
N ILE A 10 -8.93 4.16 9.65
CA ILE A 10 -9.84 3.93 10.76
C ILE A 10 -9.00 3.77 12.02
N TRP A 11 -8.85 4.85 12.79
CA TRP A 11 -8.11 4.84 14.05
C TRP A 11 -9.02 5.20 15.22
N ASN A 12 -9.12 4.33 16.17
CA ASN A 12 -8.99 4.60 17.60
C ASN A 12 -9.05 3.29 18.37
N ILE A 13 -8.02 2.97 19.05
CA ILE A 13 -7.86 2.12 20.23
C ILE A 13 -6.57 1.30 20.06
N TRP A 14 -5.51 1.85 20.57
CA TRP A 14 -4.31 1.13 20.96
C TRP A 14 -4.70 0.18 22.11
N GLU A 15 -4.41 -1.11 21.97
CA GLU A 15 -4.32 -2.11 23.04
C GLU A 15 -5.10 -3.42 22.87
N LYS A 16 -5.67 -3.76 21.73
CA LYS A 16 -6.26 -5.11 21.61
C LYS A 16 -5.68 -5.88 20.44
N SER A 17 -5.39 -7.16 20.69
CA SER A 17 -4.64 -8.07 19.81
C SER A 17 -5.06 -8.01 18.33
N ILE A 18 -4.08 -8.06 17.44
CA ILE A 18 -4.20 -8.03 15.97
C ILE A 18 -5.30 -8.96 15.43
N HIS A 19 -5.56 -10.09 16.09
CA HIS A 19 -6.59 -11.03 15.70
C HIS A 19 -8.02 -10.49 15.86
N ILE A 20 -8.28 -9.69 16.90
CA ILE A 20 -9.61 -9.09 17.14
C ILE A 20 -9.87 -8.04 16.07
N TRP A 21 -8.88 -7.22 15.74
CA TRP A 21 -8.98 -6.20 14.71
C TRP A 21 -9.28 -6.77 13.33
N ARG A 22 -8.58 -7.83 12.94
CA ARG A 22 -8.82 -8.52 11.67
C ARG A 22 -10.27 -9.02 11.57
N ASN A 23 -10.84 -9.54 12.65
CA ASN A 23 -12.20 -10.06 12.67
C ASN A 23 -13.23 -8.92 12.61
N ILE A 24 -13.05 -7.84 13.39
CA ILE A 24 -13.93 -6.67 13.37
C ILE A 24 -13.92 -6.04 11.99
N PHE A 25 -12.74 -5.84 11.41
CA PHE A 25 -12.59 -5.22 10.11
C PHE A 25 -13.20 -6.08 8.99
N SER A 26 -12.99 -7.39 9.02
CA SER A 26 -13.62 -8.32 8.08
C SER A 26 -15.14 -8.35 8.23
N TYR A 27 -15.66 -8.26 9.45
CA TYR A 27 -17.09 -8.15 9.72
C TYR A 27 -17.69 -6.86 9.15
N MET A 28 -17.05 -5.70 9.40
CA MET A 28 -17.48 -4.41 8.87
C MET A 28 -17.53 -4.41 7.34
N MET A 29 -16.47 -4.88 6.68
CA MET A 29 -16.38 -4.91 5.22
C MET A 29 -17.40 -5.84 4.58
N ARG A 30 -17.73 -6.94 5.24
CA ARG A 30 -18.80 -7.86 4.81
C ARG A 30 -20.17 -7.21 4.95
N ASN A 31 -20.44 -6.57 6.09
CA ASN A 31 -21.73 -5.88 6.33
C ASN A 31 -21.90 -4.63 5.45
N ALA A 32 -20.80 -3.94 5.09
CA ALA A 32 -20.84 -2.88 4.09
C ALA A 32 -21.25 -3.37 2.69
N GLY A 33 -21.41 -4.69 2.51
CA GLY A 33 -21.83 -5.32 1.26
C GLY A 33 -20.79 -5.18 0.14
N LEU A 34 -19.52 -4.95 0.49
CA LEU A 34 -18.45 -4.76 -0.49
C LEU A 34 -18.16 -6.01 -1.32
N GLU A 35 -18.46 -7.20 -0.77
CA GLU A 35 -18.26 -8.47 -1.48
C GLU A 35 -19.36 -8.73 -2.53
N GLU A 36 -20.53 -8.11 -2.39
CA GLU A 36 -21.71 -8.30 -3.25
C GLU A 36 -21.92 -7.16 -4.26
N THR A 37 -21.19 -6.06 -4.12
CA THR A 37 -21.38 -4.90 -4.99
C THR A 37 -20.75 -5.14 -6.37
N GLN A 38 -21.42 -4.67 -7.42
CA GLN A 38 -20.85 -4.59 -8.77
C GLN A 38 -19.83 -3.42 -8.89
N ALA A 39 -19.71 -2.61 -7.83
CA ALA A 39 -18.76 -1.52 -7.71
C ALA A 39 -17.33 -2.03 -7.69
N GLY A 40 -16.41 -1.24 -8.26
CA GLY A 40 -14.98 -1.55 -8.27
C GLY A 40 -14.39 -1.71 -9.66
N ILE A 41 -13.13 -2.05 -9.70
CA ILE A 41 -12.33 -2.19 -10.92
C ILE A 41 -12.38 -3.63 -11.43
N LYS A 42 -12.65 -3.81 -12.72
CA LYS A 42 -12.65 -5.16 -13.33
C LYS A 42 -11.23 -5.59 -13.71
N ILE A 43 -10.72 -6.59 -13.00
CA ILE A 43 -9.43 -7.22 -13.30
C ILE A 43 -9.65 -8.72 -13.58
N ALA A 44 -9.24 -9.18 -14.76
CA ALA A 44 -9.36 -10.61 -15.16
C ALA A 44 -10.75 -11.20 -14.91
N ARG A 45 -11.83 -10.49 -15.27
CA ARG A 45 -13.25 -10.83 -15.08
C ARG A 45 -13.72 -10.84 -13.62
N ARG A 46 -12.91 -10.41 -12.67
CA ARG A 46 -13.30 -10.24 -11.26
C ARG A 46 -13.46 -8.77 -10.96
N ASN A 47 -14.48 -8.45 -10.18
CA ASN A 47 -14.66 -7.10 -9.68
C ASN A 47 -13.88 -6.95 -8.36
N ILE A 48 -12.97 -5.98 -8.32
CA ILE A 48 -12.14 -5.71 -7.14
C ILE A 48 -12.46 -4.29 -6.69
N ASN A 49 -13.03 -4.15 -5.52
CA ASN A 49 -13.42 -2.87 -4.94
C ASN A 49 -12.64 -2.52 -3.67
N ASN A 50 -11.88 -3.46 -3.11
CA ASN A 50 -11.03 -3.20 -1.96
C ASN A 50 -9.80 -4.09 -1.93
N PHE A 51 -8.72 -3.56 -1.35
CA PHE A 51 -7.55 -4.31 -0.90
C PHE A 51 -7.35 -4.10 0.60
N ARG A 52 -6.93 -5.13 1.29
CA ARG A 52 -6.70 -5.10 2.74
C ARG A 52 -5.35 -5.70 3.07
N TYR A 53 -4.56 -4.97 3.84
CA TYR A 53 -3.29 -5.44 4.38
C TYR A 53 -3.17 -4.98 5.84
N ALA A 54 -3.32 -5.90 6.78
CA ALA A 54 -3.40 -5.62 8.22
C ALA A 54 -4.49 -4.58 8.54
N ASP A 55 -4.11 -3.38 8.98
CA ASP A 55 -4.94 -2.22 9.26
C ASP A 55 -5.11 -1.28 8.05
N ASP A 56 -4.29 -1.45 7.03
CA ASP A 56 -4.41 -0.68 5.79
C ASP A 56 -5.54 -1.21 4.92
N THR A 57 -6.44 -0.33 4.52
CA THR A 57 -7.50 -0.64 3.56
C THR A 57 -7.46 0.34 2.41
N THR A 58 -7.69 -0.16 1.23
CA THR A 58 -7.82 0.64 0.02
C THR A 58 -9.15 0.31 -0.64
N LEU A 59 -9.97 1.31 -0.91
CA LEU A 59 -11.19 1.19 -1.70
C LEU A 59 -10.90 1.63 -3.13
N MET A 60 -11.50 0.96 -4.09
CA MET A 60 -11.32 1.23 -5.52
C MET A 60 -12.65 1.28 -6.24
N ALA A 61 -12.80 2.22 -7.17
CA ALA A 61 -13.99 2.39 -7.98
C ALA A 61 -13.66 2.95 -9.36
N ASP A 62 -14.57 2.77 -10.30
CA ASP A 62 -14.46 3.32 -11.66
C ASP A 62 -14.97 4.77 -11.74
N SER A 63 -15.72 5.25 -10.74
CA SER A 63 -16.23 6.63 -10.68
C SER A 63 -16.11 7.24 -9.28
N GLU A 64 -16.20 8.57 -9.23
CA GLU A 64 -16.18 9.34 -7.99
C GLU A 64 -17.38 9.03 -7.12
N GLU A 65 -18.57 8.95 -7.72
CA GLU A 65 -19.83 8.68 -7.03
C GLU A 65 -19.81 7.29 -6.40
N GLU A 66 -19.28 6.33 -7.14
CA GLU A 66 -19.13 4.96 -6.67
C GLU A 66 -18.17 4.89 -5.47
N LEU A 67 -16.99 5.55 -5.56
CA LEU A 67 -16.05 5.61 -4.45
C LEU A 67 -16.65 6.29 -3.22
N LYS A 68 -17.40 7.39 -3.40
CA LYS A 68 -18.14 8.03 -2.31
C LYS A 68 -19.14 7.08 -1.65
N SER A 69 -19.91 6.35 -2.46
CA SER A 69 -20.87 5.36 -1.96
C SER A 69 -20.20 4.26 -1.13
N LEU A 70 -19.08 3.70 -1.63
CA LEU A 70 -18.31 2.68 -0.92
C LEU A 70 -17.76 3.21 0.40
N LEU A 71 -17.19 4.42 0.39
CA LEU A 71 -16.60 5.04 1.56
C LEU A 71 -17.64 5.36 2.63
N MET A 72 -18.82 5.84 2.25
CA MET A 72 -19.93 6.09 3.19
C MET A 72 -20.45 4.81 3.83
N LYS A 73 -20.57 3.71 3.07
CA LYS A 73 -20.94 2.41 3.64
C LYS A 73 -19.90 1.92 4.66
N VAL A 74 -18.62 2.03 4.34
CA VAL A 74 -17.53 1.67 5.28
C VAL A 74 -17.59 2.54 6.53
N LYS A 75 -17.85 3.84 6.37
CA LYS A 75 -18.01 4.77 7.50
C LYS A 75 -19.16 4.37 8.40
N GLU A 76 -20.36 4.14 7.85
CA GLU A 76 -21.54 3.74 8.61
C GLU A 76 -21.30 2.44 9.39
N GLU A 77 -20.73 1.43 8.75
CA GLU A 77 -20.43 0.16 9.42
C GLU A 77 -19.32 0.31 10.48
N SER A 78 -18.34 1.20 10.26
CA SER A 78 -17.32 1.49 11.26
C SER A 78 -17.92 2.17 12.49
N GLU A 79 -18.83 3.12 12.31
CA GLU A 79 -19.52 3.81 13.40
C GLU A 79 -20.39 2.85 14.23
N LYS A 80 -21.08 1.89 13.61
CA LYS A 80 -21.82 0.82 14.32
C LYS A 80 -20.89 -0.06 15.18
N ALA A 81 -19.64 -0.24 14.76
CA ALA A 81 -18.60 -0.94 15.51
C ALA A 81 -17.90 -0.06 16.56
N GLY A 82 -18.32 1.21 16.74
CA GLY A 82 -17.70 2.17 17.65
C GLY A 82 -16.38 2.75 17.15
N LEU A 83 -16.09 2.61 15.85
CA LEU A 83 -14.89 3.13 15.21
C LEU A 83 -15.22 4.38 14.40
N LYS A 84 -14.29 5.33 14.35
CA LYS A 84 -14.45 6.55 13.56
C LYS A 84 -13.45 6.59 12.41
N LEU A 85 -13.94 6.96 11.23
CA LEU A 85 -13.08 7.25 10.09
C LEU A 85 -12.24 8.50 10.40
N ASN A 86 -10.92 8.40 10.25
CA ASN A 86 -10.03 9.53 10.39
C ASN A 86 -9.88 10.23 9.02
N ILE A 87 -10.66 11.27 8.80
CA ILE A 87 -10.71 12.00 7.52
C ILE A 87 -9.35 12.62 7.19
N GLN A 88 -8.63 13.16 8.18
CA GLN A 88 -7.32 13.79 7.97
C GLN A 88 -6.22 12.81 7.53
N LYS A 89 -6.36 11.53 7.89
CA LYS A 89 -5.44 10.47 7.47
C LYS A 89 -5.94 9.69 6.26
N THR A 90 -7.20 9.88 5.90
CA THR A 90 -7.77 9.30 4.68
C THR A 90 -7.20 10.03 3.47
N LYS A 91 -6.74 9.29 2.48
CA LYS A 91 -6.17 9.83 1.25
C LYS A 91 -6.91 9.33 0.05
N ILE A 92 -7.02 10.18 -0.96
CA ILE A 92 -7.66 9.86 -2.22
C ILE A 92 -6.65 10.00 -3.34
N MET A 93 -6.54 8.98 -4.16
CA MET A 93 -5.72 8.99 -5.37
C MET A 93 -6.64 8.85 -6.58
N VAL A 94 -6.49 9.75 -7.54
CA VAL A 94 -7.32 9.81 -8.74
C VAL A 94 -6.45 10.01 -9.96
N SER A 95 -6.77 9.32 -11.04
CA SER A 95 -6.07 9.45 -12.34
C SER A 95 -6.51 10.64 -13.16
N SER A 96 -7.57 11.36 -12.74
CA SER A 96 -8.08 12.57 -13.39
C SER A 96 -7.91 13.80 -12.49
N PRO A 97 -7.80 15.00 -13.04
CA PRO A 97 -7.67 16.21 -12.24
C PRO A 97 -9.01 16.51 -11.51
N ILE A 98 -9.07 16.17 -10.25
CA ILE A 98 -10.13 16.57 -9.31
C ILE A 98 -9.54 17.63 -8.38
N THR A 99 -10.27 18.71 -8.18
CA THR A 99 -9.80 19.86 -7.39
C THR A 99 -10.21 19.81 -5.93
N LEU A 100 -11.28 19.10 -5.58
CA LEU A 100 -11.80 19.08 -4.23
C LEU A 100 -12.58 17.79 -3.95
N TRP A 101 -12.24 17.12 -2.83
CA TRP A 101 -12.98 16.01 -2.28
C TRP A 101 -13.38 16.29 -0.85
N GLN A 102 -14.66 16.09 -0.51
CA GLN A 102 -15.17 16.34 0.83
C GLN A 102 -15.97 15.14 1.34
N ILE A 103 -15.80 14.87 2.63
CA ILE A 103 -16.56 13.89 3.40
C ILE A 103 -17.09 14.64 4.62
N ASP A 104 -18.41 14.67 4.79
CA ASP A 104 -19.08 15.38 5.89
C ASP A 104 -18.67 16.87 6.04
N GLY A 105 -18.35 17.53 4.93
CA GLY A 105 -17.89 18.91 4.93
C GLY A 105 -16.39 19.11 5.23
N GLU A 106 -15.67 18.04 5.56
CA GLU A 106 -14.21 18.07 5.72
C GLU A 106 -13.51 17.72 4.41
N THR A 107 -12.45 18.47 4.08
CA THR A 107 -11.66 18.24 2.87
C THR A 107 -10.70 17.06 3.07
N VAL A 108 -10.71 16.13 2.13
CA VAL A 108 -9.79 14.98 2.09
C VAL A 108 -8.60 15.30 1.21
N GLU A 109 -7.41 14.87 1.65
CA GLU A 109 -6.17 15.05 0.91
C GLU A 109 -6.17 14.21 -0.39
N ILE A 110 -5.98 14.88 -1.53
CA ILE A 110 -5.77 14.23 -2.83
C ILE A 110 -4.26 14.07 -3.03
N VAL A 111 -3.83 12.83 -3.28
CA VAL A 111 -2.42 12.49 -3.40
C VAL A 111 -2.11 11.85 -4.75
N ALA A 112 -0.89 12.05 -5.25
CA ALA A 112 -0.39 11.39 -6.45
C ALA A 112 0.18 10.00 -6.17
N ASP A 113 0.49 9.71 -4.91
CA ASP A 113 1.02 8.42 -4.46
C ASP A 113 0.67 8.13 -3.00
N PHE A 114 0.68 6.87 -2.62
CA PHE A 114 0.56 6.42 -1.24
C PHE A 114 1.31 5.11 -1.00
N ILE A 115 1.49 4.75 0.27
CA ILE A 115 2.13 3.48 0.65
C ILE A 115 1.03 2.52 1.11
N LEU A 116 0.97 1.35 0.48
CA LEU A 116 0.10 0.23 0.87
C LEU A 116 0.96 -1.01 1.10
N GLY A 117 0.80 -1.63 2.28
CA GLY A 117 1.56 -2.83 2.61
C GLY A 117 3.08 -2.65 2.51
N GLY A 118 3.59 -1.43 2.70
CA GLY A 118 5.02 -1.11 2.58
C GLY A 118 5.53 -0.80 1.17
N SER A 119 4.69 -0.95 0.12
CA SER A 119 5.02 -0.60 -1.27
C SER A 119 4.41 0.73 -1.67
N LYS A 120 5.17 1.55 -2.39
CA LYS A 120 4.72 2.84 -2.89
C LYS A 120 3.94 2.65 -4.20
N ILE A 121 2.68 3.06 -4.19
CA ILE A 121 1.78 3.03 -5.35
C ILE A 121 1.64 4.45 -5.89
N ILE A 122 1.75 4.61 -7.20
CA ILE A 122 1.68 5.90 -7.90
C ILE A 122 0.53 5.83 -8.92
N VAL A 123 -0.14 6.95 -9.11
CA VAL A 123 -1.34 7.07 -9.97
C VAL A 123 -1.11 6.65 -11.43
N ASP A 124 0.09 6.85 -11.95
CA ASP A 124 0.46 6.48 -13.32
C ASP A 124 0.91 5.02 -13.48
N GLY A 125 1.00 4.28 -12.36
CA GLY A 125 1.47 2.88 -12.33
C GLY A 125 2.97 2.72 -12.61
N ASP A 126 3.76 3.81 -12.60
CA ASP A 126 5.22 3.72 -12.81
C ASP A 126 5.95 3.25 -11.55
N CYS A 127 6.49 2.04 -11.60
CA CYS A 127 7.24 1.44 -10.49
C CYS A 127 8.67 2.00 -10.32
N SER A 128 9.16 2.88 -11.20
CA SER A 128 10.53 3.41 -11.16
C SER A 128 10.86 4.10 -9.83
N HIS A 129 9.90 4.80 -9.24
CA HIS A 129 10.06 5.46 -7.94
C HIS A 129 10.17 4.45 -6.79
N GLU A 130 9.34 3.41 -6.82
CA GLU A 130 9.38 2.33 -5.81
C GLU A 130 10.68 1.54 -5.91
N ILE A 131 11.11 1.16 -7.10
CA ILE A 131 12.39 0.47 -7.33
C ILE A 131 13.55 1.31 -6.78
N LYS A 132 13.60 2.61 -7.09
CA LYS A 132 14.62 3.51 -6.53
C LYS A 132 14.60 3.56 -5.01
N ARG A 133 13.40 3.60 -4.41
CA ARG A 133 13.22 3.61 -2.96
C ARG A 133 13.76 2.32 -2.33
N CYS A 134 13.41 1.17 -2.87
CA CYS A 134 13.88 -0.13 -2.41
C CYS A 134 15.41 -0.26 -2.54
N LEU A 135 16.00 0.18 -3.65
CA LEU A 135 17.45 0.21 -3.82
C LEU A 135 18.16 1.12 -2.81
N LEU A 136 17.57 2.28 -2.47
CA LEU A 136 18.09 3.17 -1.42
C LEU A 136 18.01 2.54 -0.04
N LEU A 137 16.91 1.85 0.27
CA LEU A 137 16.79 1.11 1.52
C LEU A 137 17.80 -0.03 1.61
N GLY A 138 18.01 -0.78 0.53
CA GLY A 138 19.03 -1.81 0.44
C GLY A 138 20.44 -1.26 0.68
N ARG A 139 20.78 -0.11 0.09
CA ARG A 139 22.05 0.58 0.35
C ARG A 139 22.22 0.97 1.82
N LYS A 140 21.14 1.45 2.45
CA LYS A 140 21.16 1.76 3.88
C LYS A 140 21.45 0.52 4.73
N VAL A 141 20.82 -0.61 4.41
CA VAL A 141 21.10 -1.89 5.10
C VAL A 141 22.54 -2.33 4.85
N MET A 142 23.06 -2.23 3.61
CA MET A 142 24.47 -2.52 3.30
C MET A 142 25.42 -1.65 4.15
N THR A 143 25.14 -0.36 4.29
CA THR A 143 25.94 0.55 5.14
C THR A 143 25.92 0.13 6.60
N ASN A 144 24.80 -0.33 7.12
CA ASN A 144 24.71 -0.85 8.49
C ASN A 144 25.51 -2.14 8.70
N LEU A 145 25.76 -2.89 7.63
CA LEU A 145 26.58 -4.13 7.65
C LEU A 145 28.07 -3.85 7.35
N ASP A 146 28.48 -2.63 7.11
CA ASP A 146 29.81 -2.27 6.60
C ASP A 146 30.95 -2.81 7.47
N THR A 147 30.82 -2.74 8.81
CA THR A 147 31.82 -3.28 9.74
C THR A 147 32.02 -4.78 9.58
N ILE A 148 30.91 -5.52 9.39
CA ILE A 148 30.92 -6.97 9.19
C ILE A 148 31.49 -7.31 7.82
N LEU A 149 31.04 -6.59 6.79
CA LEU A 149 31.45 -6.84 5.41
C LEU A 149 32.93 -6.51 5.18
N LYS A 150 33.50 -5.54 5.92
CA LYS A 150 34.92 -5.19 5.86
C LYS A 150 35.83 -6.06 6.77
N SER A 151 35.25 -6.81 7.74
CA SER A 151 36.03 -7.68 8.60
C SER A 151 36.79 -8.73 7.79
N ARG A 152 38.05 -8.97 8.16
CA ARG A 152 38.90 -10.02 7.58
C ARG A 152 38.64 -11.41 8.19
N ASP A 153 38.05 -11.45 9.36
CA ASP A 153 37.80 -12.69 10.11
C ASP A 153 36.57 -13.44 9.60
N ILE A 154 35.75 -12.77 8.77
CA ILE A 154 34.53 -13.33 8.22
C ILE A 154 34.76 -13.78 6.78
N THR A 155 34.45 -15.04 6.48
CA THR A 155 34.64 -15.62 5.15
C THR A 155 33.74 -14.94 4.10
N LEU A 156 34.18 -14.91 2.84
CA LEU A 156 33.38 -14.39 1.75
C LEU A 156 32.00 -15.08 1.62
N SER A 157 31.98 -16.40 1.80
CA SER A 157 30.74 -17.18 1.77
C SER A 157 29.74 -16.68 2.80
N THR A 158 30.20 -16.44 4.04
CA THR A 158 29.34 -15.91 5.12
C THR A 158 28.84 -14.52 4.79
N LYS A 159 29.68 -13.65 4.23
CA LYS A 159 29.28 -12.29 3.80
C LYS A 159 28.20 -12.33 2.73
N VAL A 160 28.35 -13.21 1.73
CA VAL A 160 27.35 -13.39 0.67
C VAL A 160 26.03 -13.90 1.25
N CYS A 161 26.07 -14.89 2.16
CA CYS A 161 24.86 -15.36 2.86
C CYS A 161 24.17 -14.24 3.63
N LEU A 162 24.93 -13.41 4.33
CA LEU A 162 24.41 -12.29 5.10
C LEU A 162 23.72 -11.26 4.19
N VAL A 163 24.35 -10.88 3.08
CA VAL A 163 23.76 -9.96 2.09
C VAL A 163 22.46 -10.56 1.52
N LYS A 164 22.48 -11.83 1.13
CA LYS A 164 21.27 -12.53 0.64
C LYS A 164 20.15 -12.57 1.67
N ALA A 165 20.46 -12.76 2.93
CA ALA A 165 19.45 -12.86 3.99
C ALA A 165 18.89 -11.50 4.45
N MET A 166 19.69 -10.43 4.40
CA MET A 166 19.32 -9.14 4.99
C MET A 166 19.05 -8.04 3.96
N VAL A 167 19.76 -8.04 2.85
CA VAL A 167 19.65 -6.95 1.86
C VAL A 167 18.65 -7.30 0.76
N PHE A 168 18.72 -8.52 0.21
CA PHE A 168 17.83 -8.94 -0.86
C PHE A 168 16.34 -8.83 -0.50
N PRO A 169 15.86 -9.28 0.68
CA PRO A 169 14.46 -9.14 1.02
C PRO A 169 13.97 -7.69 1.08
N VAL A 170 14.86 -6.76 1.41
CA VAL A 170 14.55 -5.32 1.44
C VAL A 170 14.48 -4.74 0.04
N VAL A 171 15.43 -5.10 -0.83
CA VAL A 171 15.49 -4.60 -2.21
C VAL A 171 14.37 -5.18 -3.06
N MET A 172 14.06 -6.46 -2.88
CA MET A 172 13.07 -7.18 -3.69
C MET A 172 11.67 -7.19 -3.06
N TYR A 173 11.45 -6.41 -2.00
CA TYR A 173 10.13 -6.33 -1.36
C TYR A 173 9.08 -5.78 -2.33
N GLY A 174 8.00 -6.53 -2.55
CA GLY A 174 6.91 -6.16 -3.45
C GLY A 174 7.25 -6.23 -4.95
N CYS A 175 8.38 -6.84 -5.32
CA CYS A 175 8.84 -6.90 -6.72
C CYS A 175 7.88 -7.67 -7.65
N GLU A 176 7.02 -8.51 -7.12
CA GLU A 176 5.97 -9.22 -7.86
C GLU A 176 4.94 -8.27 -8.49
N SER A 177 4.80 -7.06 -7.94
CA SER A 177 3.90 -6.03 -8.47
C SER A 177 4.57 -5.08 -9.47
N TRP A 178 5.89 -5.18 -9.69
CA TRP A 178 6.62 -4.23 -10.51
C TRP A 178 6.46 -4.49 -12.00
N THR A 179 6.09 -3.47 -12.74
CA THR A 179 6.22 -3.43 -14.20
C THR A 179 7.62 -2.93 -14.54
N ILE A 180 8.57 -3.86 -14.74
CA ILE A 180 9.99 -3.53 -14.88
C ILE A 180 10.30 -3.12 -16.32
N LYS A 181 10.81 -1.90 -16.50
CA LYS A 181 11.38 -1.41 -17.77
C LYS A 181 12.85 -1.78 -17.87
N LYS A 182 13.41 -1.77 -19.09
CA LYS A 182 14.85 -2.09 -19.31
C LYS A 182 15.80 -1.25 -18.45
N ALA A 183 15.50 0.02 -18.25
CA ALA A 183 16.31 0.92 -17.42
C ALA A 183 16.30 0.51 -15.93
N GLU A 184 15.19 -0.01 -15.43
CA GLU A 184 15.08 -0.51 -14.07
C GLU A 184 15.84 -1.83 -13.89
N CYS A 185 15.78 -2.74 -14.88
CA CYS A 185 16.62 -3.95 -14.87
C CYS A 185 18.09 -3.58 -14.70
N GLN A 186 18.59 -2.64 -15.51
CA GLN A 186 20.00 -2.18 -15.43
C GLN A 186 20.35 -1.58 -14.06
N ARG A 187 19.40 -0.89 -13.40
CA ARG A 187 19.62 -0.34 -12.05
C ARG A 187 19.68 -1.44 -10.99
N ILE A 188 18.83 -2.46 -11.11
CA ILE A 188 18.83 -3.60 -10.21
C ILE A 188 20.13 -4.40 -10.40
N ASP A 189 20.52 -4.66 -11.64
CA ASP A 189 21.77 -5.35 -11.97
C ASP A 189 23.00 -4.58 -11.45
N ALA A 190 23.00 -3.24 -11.60
CA ALA A 190 24.06 -2.38 -11.08
C ALA A 190 24.14 -2.34 -9.55
N PHE A 191 23.09 -2.75 -8.85
CA PHE A 191 23.11 -2.91 -7.39
C PHE A 191 23.93 -4.13 -6.96
N GLY A 192 24.28 -5.03 -7.90
CA GLY A 192 25.06 -6.24 -7.66
C GLY A 192 24.21 -7.44 -7.23
N LEU A 193 22.98 -7.47 -7.70
CA LEU A 193 22.06 -8.58 -7.49
C LEU A 193 22.13 -9.60 -8.62
#